data_3c80d605a4cf1a1ab5459189cc8a2998
#
_entry.id   3c80d605a4cf1a1ab5459189cc8a2998
#
_cell.length_a   1.000
_cell.length_b   1.000
_cell.length_c   1.000
_cell.angle_alpha   90.00
_cell.angle_beta   90.00
_cell.angle_gamma   90.00
#
_symmetry.space_group_name_H-M   'P 1'
#
loop_
_entity.id
_entity.type
_entity.pdbx_description
1 polymer ?
#
loop_
_entity_poly.entity_id
_entity_poly.type
_entity_poly.pdbx_seq_one_letter_code
_entity_poly.pdbx_strand_id
1 'polypeptide(L)'
;FIAQDFKTKKIITILNNRRQTTIRNYFFKYSKEARNRVKVVTVDMSGSYIPIIKILFPKAKIVLDHFHIVQHISRALSKTRIQIMKQFVKKSLEYRALKYYWKLIQKDSRKLSLNTFYSRTFRETITPRECLSKIFKLVPELKAYYDLYQLLLFHLQEKNAKYFFNLIQDE
;
A
#
# COMPACT_ATOMS: atom_id res chain seq x y z
N PHE A 1 17.64 1.50 -12.18
CA PHE A 1 17.06 2.71 -11.63
C PHE A 1 16.44 3.54 -12.76
N ILE A 2 15.24 4.05 -12.55
CA ILE A 2 14.56 4.93 -13.52
C ILE A 2 14.22 6.22 -12.79
N ALA A 3 14.55 7.35 -13.42
CA ALA A 3 14.05 8.67 -13.00
C ALA A 3 13.11 9.22 -14.08
N GLN A 4 11.98 9.75 -13.65
CA GLN A 4 10.92 10.25 -14.51
C GLN A 4 10.45 11.61 -14.02
N ASP A 5 10.15 12.51 -14.96
CA ASP A 5 9.48 13.75 -14.63
C ASP A 5 8.00 13.50 -14.28
N PHE A 6 7.60 13.97 -13.09
CA PHE A 6 6.26 13.70 -12.56
C PHE A 6 5.14 14.32 -13.41
N LYS A 7 5.36 15.51 -13.98
CA LYS A 7 4.34 16.25 -14.74
C LYS A 7 4.23 15.73 -16.17
N THR A 8 5.38 15.65 -16.85
CA THR A 8 5.42 15.32 -18.28
C THR A 8 5.42 13.81 -18.55
N LYS A 9 5.67 13.00 -17.52
CA LYS A 9 5.87 11.54 -17.60
C LYS A 9 7.04 11.12 -18.50
N LYS A 10 7.91 12.06 -18.89
CA LYS A 10 9.11 11.76 -19.67
C LYS A 10 10.17 11.13 -18.80
N ILE A 11 10.81 10.09 -19.31
CA ILE A 11 11.96 9.44 -18.67
C ILE A 11 13.14 10.39 -18.74
N ILE A 12 13.71 10.75 -17.59
CA ILE A 12 14.91 11.57 -17.48
C ILE A 12 16.14 10.71 -17.72
N THR A 13 16.16 9.50 -17.12
CA THR A 13 17.25 8.53 -17.27
C THR A 13 16.84 7.13 -16.87
N ILE A 14 17.53 6.17 -17.46
CA ILE A 14 17.53 4.76 -17.05
C ILE A 14 18.99 4.39 -16.74
N LEU A 15 19.25 4.00 -15.49
CA LEU A 15 20.57 3.56 -15.05
C LEU A 15 20.58 2.03 -14.87
N ASN A 16 21.70 1.40 -15.20
CA ASN A 16 21.87 -0.06 -15.21
C ASN A 16 21.80 -0.71 -13.81
N ASN A 17 21.94 0.07 -12.73
CA ASN A 17 21.83 -0.43 -11.37
C ASN A 17 21.22 0.62 -10.42
N ARG A 18 21.04 0.23 -9.13
CA ARG A 18 20.44 1.07 -8.07
C ARG A 18 21.47 1.59 -7.07
N ARG A 19 22.79 1.47 -7.35
CA ARG A 19 23.81 1.90 -6.41
C ARG A 19 23.79 3.41 -6.27
N GLN A 20 23.89 3.88 -5.04
CA GLN A 20 23.87 5.32 -4.74
C GLN A 20 24.98 6.08 -5.48
N THR A 21 26.15 5.47 -5.63
CA THR A 21 27.27 6.04 -6.40
C THR A 21 26.91 6.28 -7.86
N THR A 22 26.25 5.33 -8.52
CA THR A 22 25.82 5.45 -9.91
C THR A 22 24.79 6.57 -10.08
N ILE A 23 23.81 6.65 -9.17
CA ILE A 23 22.78 7.69 -9.16
C ILE A 23 23.43 9.06 -8.93
N ARG A 24 24.33 9.16 -7.95
CA ARG A 24 25.05 10.38 -7.62
C ARG A 24 25.87 10.89 -8.81
N ASN A 25 26.67 10.03 -9.41
CA ASN A 25 27.53 10.39 -10.52
C ASN A 25 26.72 10.85 -11.74
N TYR A 26 25.55 10.28 -11.98
CA TYR A 26 24.67 10.74 -13.05
C TYR A 26 24.15 12.15 -12.78
N PHE A 27 23.56 12.41 -11.60
CA PHE A 27 22.95 13.71 -11.33
C PHE A 27 23.96 14.81 -11.05
N PHE A 28 25.18 14.50 -10.64
CA PHE A 28 26.26 15.50 -10.53
C PHE A 28 26.78 16.02 -11.88
N LYS A 29 26.39 15.42 -13.01
CA LYS A 29 26.62 16.02 -14.33
C LYS A 29 25.83 17.32 -14.55
N TYR A 30 24.78 17.51 -13.79
CA TYR A 30 23.97 18.74 -13.82
C TYR A 30 24.50 19.75 -12.80
N SER A 31 24.49 21.03 -13.17
CA SER A 31 24.94 22.11 -12.28
C SER A 31 24.14 22.14 -10.98
N LYS A 32 24.71 22.73 -9.93
CA LYS A 32 24.03 22.91 -8.64
C LYS A 32 22.75 23.74 -8.80
N GLU A 33 22.76 24.75 -9.66
CA GLU A 33 21.63 25.63 -9.98
C GLU A 33 20.49 24.81 -10.60
N ALA A 34 20.78 23.93 -11.56
CA ALA A 34 19.80 23.05 -12.19
C ALA A 34 19.18 22.09 -11.16
N ARG A 35 20.00 21.47 -10.31
CA ARG A 35 19.53 20.55 -9.26
C ARG A 35 18.70 21.28 -8.20
N ASN A 36 19.03 22.53 -7.86
CA ASN A 36 18.27 23.36 -6.92
C ASN A 36 16.89 23.79 -7.44
N ARG A 37 16.61 23.68 -8.75
CA ARG A 37 15.27 23.94 -9.32
C ARG A 37 14.29 22.80 -9.06
N VAL A 38 14.78 21.61 -8.69
CA VAL A 38 13.92 20.48 -8.33
C VAL A 38 13.21 20.81 -7.03
N LYS A 39 11.88 20.89 -7.06
CA LYS A 39 11.04 21.27 -5.93
C LYS A 39 10.56 20.07 -5.13
N VAL A 40 10.34 18.94 -5.78
CA VAL A 40 9.78 17.71 -5.19
C VAL A 40 10.46 16.49 -5.80
N VAL A 41 10.81 15.54 -4.96
CA VAL A 41 11.27 14.20 -5.37
C VAL A 41 10.36 13.18 -4.71
N THR A 42 9.66 12.39 -5.53
CA THR A 42 8.85 11.27 -5.04
C THR A 42 9.69 10.00 -5.06
N VAL A 43 9.68 9.27 -3.96
CA VAL A 43 10.42 8.01 -3.81
C VAL A 43 9.52 6.93 -3.22
N ASP A 44 9.90 5.68 -3.46
CA ASP A 44 9.34 4.55 -2.73
C ASP A 44 9.73 4.61 -1.23
N MET A 45 9.20 3.70 -0.42
CA MET A 45 9.51 3.65 1.01
C MET A 45 10.93 3.14 1.30
N SER A 46 11.80 3.00 0.31
CA SER A 46 13.20 2.62 0.53
C SER A 46 13.97 3.80 1.13
N GLY A 47 14.16 3.77 2.44
CA GLY A 47 14.91 4.81 3.18
C GLY A 47 16.34 5.03 2.68
N SER A 48 16.88 4.07 1.91
CA SER A 48 18.24 4.14 1.34
C SER A 48 18.45 5.29 0.35
N TYR A 49 17.37 5.80 -0.27
CA TYR A 49 17.48 6.91 -1.23
C TYR A 49 17.41 8.29 -0.57
N ILE A 50 16.84 8.41 0.63
CA ILE A 50 16.64 9.71 1.29
C ILE A 50 17.96 10.49 1.47
N PRO A 51 19.07 9.89 1.98
CA PRO A 51 20.31 10.62 2.16
C PRO A 51 20.88 11.18 0.85
N ILE A 52 20.87 10.35 -0.22
CA ILE A 52 21.41 10.77 -1.50
C ILE A 52 20.56 11.86 -2.17
N ILE A 53 19.22 11.79 -2.03
CA ILE A 53 18.32 12.82 -2.57
C ILE A 53 18.57 14.16 -1.89
N LYS A 54 18.79 14.19 -0.57
CA LYS A 54 19.14 15.42 0.16
C LYS A 54 20.42 16.05 -0.34
N ILE A 55 21.43 15.23 -0.72
CA ILE A 55 22.69 15.70 -1.30
C ILE A 55 22.48 16.22 -2.72
N LEU A 56 21.75 15.48 -3.54
CA LEU A 56 21.56 15.82 -4.96
C LEU A 56 20.62 17.01 -5.16
N PHE A 57 19.56 17.08 -4.40
CA PHE A 57 18.46 18.05 -4.54
C PHE A 57 18.14 18.72 -3.19
N PRO A 58 19.06 19.53 -2.65
CA PRO A 58 18.96 20.02 -1.26
C PRO A 58 17.73 20.92 -1.02
N LYS A 59 17.16 21.52 -2.09
CA LYS A 59 15.93 22.33 -2.00
C LYS A 59 14.65 21.55 -2.26
N ALA A 60 14.73 20.27 -2.58
CA ALA A 60 13.56 19.45 -2.88
C ALA A 60 12.88 18.93 -1.62
N LYS A 61 11.55 18.98 -1.60
CA LYS A 61 10.73 18.22 -0.65
C LYS A 61 10.71 16.76 -1.07
N ILE A 62 11.00 15.86 -0.13
CA ILE A 62 10.90 14.42 -0.37
C ILE A 62 9.48 13.98 -0.02
N VAL A 63 8.84 13.30 -0.94
CA VAL A 63 7.48 12.77 -0.80
C VAL A 63 7.52 11.26 -0.98
N LEU A 64 6.93 10.54 -0.05
CA LEU A 64 6.77 9.08 -0.20
C LEU A 64 5.64 8.77 -1.19
N ASP A 65 5.89 7.75 -2.01
CA ASP A 65 4.87 7.30 -2.96
C ASP A 65 3.72 6.62 -2.21
N HIS A 66 2.54 7.22 -2.33
CA HIS A 66 1.29 6.74 -1.76
C HIS A 66 0.98 5.28 -2.15
N PHE A 67 1.26 4.88 -3.38
CA PHE A 67 1.01 3.52 -3.85
C PHE A 67 1.77 2.48 -3.03
N HIS A 68 3.03 2.76 -2.70
CA HIS A 68 3.85 1.86 -1.89
C HIS A 68 3.33 1.75 -0.45
N ILE A 69 2.82 2.84 0.14
CA ILE A 69 2.19 2.81 1.47
C ILE A 69 0.97 1.86 1.44
N VAL A 70 0.06 2.05 0.47
CA VAL A 70 -1.11 1.16 0.30
C VAL A 70 -0.70 -0.29 0.12
N GLN A 71 0.35 -0.56 -0.67
CA GLN A 71 0.86 -1.92 -0.83
C GLN A 71 1.34 -2.53 0.49
N HIS A 72 2.05 -1.76 1.33
CA HIS A 72 2.56 -2.25 2.62
C HIS A 72 1.44 -2.61 3.57
N ILE A 73 0.45 -1.73 3.77
CA ILE A 73 -0.69 -2.03 4.65
C ILE A 73 -1.53 -3.20 4.11
N SER A 74 -1.71 -3.30 2.78
CA SER A 74 -2.40 -4.43 2.16
C SER A 74 -1.66 -5.75 2.34
N ARG A 75 -0.32 -5.74 2.26
CA ARG A 75 0.52 -6.91 2.52
C ARG A 75 0.47 -7.32 4.00
N ALA A 76 0.43 -6.37 4.93
CA ALA A 76 0.29 -6.64 6.36
C ALA A 76 -1.02 -7.37 6.62
N LEU A 77 -2.17 -6.81 6.19
CA LEU A 77 -3.47 -7.48 6.31
C LEU A 77 -3.47 -8.87 5.66
N SER A 78 -2.83 -9.01 4.49
CA SER A 78 -2.75 -10.31 3.80
C SER A 78 -1.96 -11.35 4.60
N LYS A 79 -0.85 -10.94 5.22
CA LYS A 79 -0.07 -11.83 6.11
C LYS A 79 -0.91 -12.30 7.30
N THR A 80 -1.55 -11.39 8.00
CA THR A 80 -2.43 -11.69 9.14
C THR A 80 -3.55 -12.65 8.72
N ARG A 81 -4.26 -12.34 7.62
CA ARG A 81 -5.29 -13.23 7.07
C ARG A 81 -4.75 -14.64 6.78
N ILE A 82 -3.55 -14.76 6.23
CA ILE A 82 -2.92 -16.07 5.93
C ILE A 82 -2.55 -16.80 7.22
N GLN A 83 -2.05 -16.11 8.23
CA GLN A 83 -1.72 -16.70 9.54
C GLN A 83 -2.98 -17.26 10.20
N ILE A 84 -4.05 -16.48 10.27
CA ILE A 84 -5.36 -16.91 10.78
C ILE A 84 -5.89 -18.08 9.94
N MET A 85 -5.86 -17.98 8.62
CA MET A 85 -6.35 -19.04 7.72
C MET A 85 -5.66 -20.38 7.98
N LYS A 86 -4.36 -20.39 8.29
CA LYS A 86 -3.58 -21.62 8.54
C LYS A 86 -3.97 -22.34 9.83
N GLN A 87 -4.70 -21.71 10.73
CA GLN A 87 -5.21 -22.33 11.96
C GLN A 87 -6.40 -23.26 11.68
N PHE A 88 -7.04 -23.11 10.54
CA PHE A 88 -8.22 -23.87 10.15
C PHE A 88 -7.89 -25.06 9.25
N VAL A 89 -8.71 -26.10 9.34
CA VAL A 89 -8.62 -27.26 8.43
C VAL A 89 -8.91 -26.80 6.99
N LYS A 90 -8.11 -27.25 6.01
CA LYS A 90 -8.20 -26.81 4.59
C LYS A 90 -9.58 -26.94 3.94
N LYS A 91 -10.42 -27.87 4.39
CA LYS A 91 -11.79 -28.09 3.90
C LYS A 91 -12.85 -27.31 4.67
N SER A 92 -12.51 -26.67 5.77
CA SER A 92 -13.44 -25.91 6.60
C SER A 92 -14.02 -24.71 5.85
N LEU A 93 -15.14 -24.19 6.36
CA LEU A 93 -15.80 -23.02 5.79
C LEU A 93 -14.95 -21.77 5.98
N GLU A 94 -14.34 -21.62 7.15
CA GLU A 94 -13.43 -20.54 7.55
C GLU A 94 -12.23 -20.47 6.60
N TYR A 95 -11.53 -21.60 6.40
CA TYR A 95 -10.39 -21.66 5.50
C TYR A 95 -10.77 -21.24 4.08
N ARG A 96 -11.89 -21.77 3.55
CA ARG A 96 -12.35 -21.44 2.19
C ARG A 96 -12.76 -19.97 2.07
N ALA A 97 -13.45 -19.43 3.07
CA ALA A 97 -13.85 -18.04 3.10
C ALA A 97 -12.61 -17.11 3.07
N LEU A 98 -11.62 -17.35 3.92
CA LEU A 98 -10.39 -16.57 3.94
C LEU A 98 -9.55 -16.75 2.66
N LYS A 99 -9.55 -17.94 2.06
CA LYS A 99 -8.80 -18.25 0.84
C LYS A 99 -9.40 -17.58 -0.40
N TYR A 100 -10.71 -17.64 -0.59
CA TYR A 100 -11.32 -17.22 -1.85
C TYR A 100 -11.71 -15.75 -1.88
N TYR A 101 -11.98 -15.14 -0.73
CA TYR A 101 -12.43 -13.74 -0.64
C TYR A 101 -11.32 -12.75 -0.24
N TRP A 102 -10.04 -13.10 -0.40
CA TRP A 102 -8.93 -12.22 -0.02
C TRP A 102 -8.94 -10.86 -0.72
N LYS A 103 -9.33 -10.82 -2.02
CA LYS A 103 -9.47 -9.55 -2.77
C LYS A 103 -10.58 -8.68 -2.20
N LEU A 104 -11.66 -9.30 -1.73
CA LEU A 104 -12.77 -8.59 -1.12
C LEU A 104 -12.38 -8.03 0.25
N ILE A 105 -11.65 -8.80 1.06
CA ILE A 105 -11.13 -8.38 2.35
C ILE A 105 -10.16 -7.18 2.22
N GLN A 106 -9.39 -7.11 1.13
CA GLN A 106 -8.46 -6.00 0.89
C GLN A 106 -9.09 -4.79 0.18
N LYS A 107 -10.35 -4.90 -0.24
CA LYS A 107 -11.02 -3.81 -0.95
C LYS A 107 -11.43 -2.70 0.02
N ASP A 108 -11.30 -1.45 -0.42
CA ASP A 108 -11.85 -0.30 0.30
C ASP A 108 -13.36 -0.49 0.49
N SER A 109 -13.83 -0.50 1.73
CA SER A 109 -15.23 -0.77 2.09
C SER A 109 -16.22 0.24 1.48
N ARG A 110 -15.76 1.45 1.19
CA ARG A 110 -16.54 2.51 0.54
C ARG A 110 -16.74 2.26 -0.97
N LYS A 111 -15.91 1.39 -1.57
CA LYS A 111 -15.92 1.02 -2.99
C LYS A 111 -16.49 -0.37 -3.24
N LEU A 112 -17.18 -0.93 -2.25
CA LEU A 112 -17.87 -2.21 -2.40
C LEU A 112 -19.10 -2.02 -3.30
N SER A 113 -19.25 -2.95 -4.28
CA SER A 113 -20.44 -3.00 -5.13
C SER A 113 -21.68 -3.34 -4.32
N LEU A 114 -22.81 -2.80 -4.74
CA LEU A 114 -24.13 -3.21 -4.22
C LEU A 114 -24.69 -4.42 -4.97
N ASN A 115 -24.09 -4.80 -6.11
CA ASN A 115 -24.55 -5.93 -6.90
C ASN A 115 -24.29 -7.25 -6.16
N THR A 116 -25.27 -8.13 -6.22
CA THR A 116 -25.17 -9.47 -5.66
C THR A 116 -24.34 -10.39 -6.58
N PHE A 117 -23.75 -11.42 -6.01
CA PHE A 117 -23.09 -12.50 -6.71
C PHE A 117 -23.34 -13.83 -6.01
N TYR A 118 -23.30 -14.93 -6.76
CA TYR A 118 -23.42 -16.25 -6.17
C TYR A 118 -22.12 -16.67 -5.50
N SER A 119 -22.17 -16.85 -4.19
CA SER A 119 -21.03 -17.32 -3.39
C SER A 119 -21.01 -18.85 -3.33
N ARG A 120 -20.04 -19.49 -4.02
CA ARG A 120 -19.85 -20.95 -3.92
C ARG A 120 -19.47 -21.41 -2.52
N THR A 121 -18.82 -20.55 -1.74
CA THR A 121 -18.41 -20.88 -0.35
C THR A 121 -19.59 -20.91 0.59
N PHE A 122 -20.47 -19.92 0.49
CA PHE A 122 -21.69 -19.82 1.35
C PHE A 122 -22.93 -20.47 0.72
N ARG A 123 -22.88 -20.84 -0.57
CA ARG A 123 -23.98 -21.45 -1.36
C ARG A 123 -25.23 -20.57 -1.42
N GLU A 124 -25.05 -19.28 -1.56
CA GLU A 124 -26.13 -18.28 -1.60
C GLU A 124 -25.73 -17.07 -2.45
N THR A 125 -26.74 -16.32 -2.90
CA THR A 125 -26.56 -15.05 -3.62
C THR A 125 -26.54 -13.92 -2.60
N ILE A 126 -25.41 -13.23 -2.50
CA ILE A 126 -25.12 -12.21 -1.49
C ILE A 126 -24.39 -11.02 -2.09
N THR A 127 -24.47 -9.88 -1.43
CA THR A 127 -23.66 -8.70 -1.73
C THR A 127 -22.23 -8.87 -1.17
N PRO A 128 -21.25 -8.12 -1.67
CA PRO A 128 -19.91 -8.06 -1.10
C PRO A 128 -19.88 -7.73 0.40
N ARG A 129 -20.78 -6.86 0.84
CA ARG A 129 -20.89 -6.46 2.26
C ARG A 129 -21.40 -7.58 3.15
N GLU A 130 -22.44 -8.30 2.70
CA GLU A 130 -22.94 -9.48 3.40
C GLU A 130 -21.90 -10.59 3.44
N CYS A 131 -21.15 -10.78 2.35
CA CYS A 131 -20.06 -11.73 2.32
C CYS A 131 -18.99 -11.43 3.39
N LEU A 132 -18.55 -10.17 3.52
CA LEU A 132 -17.63 -9.76 4.58
C LEU A 132 -18.24 -9.96 5.97
N SER A 133 -19.50 -9.61 6.17
CA SER A 133 -20.20 -9.84 7.46
C SER A 133 -20.18 -11.31 7.86
N LYS A 134 -20.42 -12.23 6.90
CA LYS A 134 -20.35 -13.68 7.16
C LYS A 134 -18.94 -14.14 7.49
N ILE A 135 -17.93 -13.62 6.77
CA ILE A 135 -16.52 -13.92 7.08
C ILE A 135 -16.16 -13.49 8.49
N PHE A 136 -16.56 -12.30 8.93
CA PHE A 136 -16.23 -11.80 10.27
C PHE A 136 -17.05 -12.49 11.38
N LYS A 137 -18.22 -13.05 11.08
CA LYS A 137 -18.95 -13.94 12.01
C LYS A 137 -18.23 -15.27 12.19
N LEU A 138 -17.63 -15.83 11.12
CA LEU A 138 -16.87 -17.08 11.17
C LEU A 138 -15.49 -16.89 11.81
N VAL A 139 -14.87 -15.75 11.58
CA VAL A 139 -13.50 -15.44 11.99
C VAL A 139 -13.46 -14.04 12.62
N PRO A 140 -13.98 -13.90 13.86
CA PRO A 140 -14.08 -12.59 14.53
C PRO A 140 -12.74 -11.88 14.71
N GLU A 141 -11.67 -12.63 14.96
CA GLU A 141 -10.32 -12.08 15.16
C GLU A 141 -9.82 -11.28 13.94
N LEU A 142 -10.24 -11.62 12.72
CA LEU A 142 -9.85 -10.87 11.52
C LEU A 142 -10.51 -9.48 11.47
N LYS A 143 -11.64 -9.29 12.15
CA LYS A 143 -12.43 -8.05 12.08
C LYS A 143 -11.65 -6.84 12.57
N ALA A 144 -10.93 -6.95 13.68
CA ALA A 144 -10.12 -5.85 14.22
C ALA A 144 -9.03 -5.40 13.23
N TYR A 145 -8.30 -6.34 12.63
CA TYR A 145 -7.28 -6.04 11.62
C TYR A 145 -7.88 -5.43 10.34
N TYR A 146 -9.07 -5.89 9.95
CA TYR A 146 -9.79 -5.31 8.82
C TYR A 146 -10.21 -3.86 9.10
N ASP A 147 -10.75 -3.58 10.28
CA ASP A 147 -11.18 -2.23 10.67
C ASP A 147 -10.00 -1.27 10.72
N LEU A 148 -8.87 -1.69 11.32
CA LEU A 148 -7.64 -0.92 11.31
C LEU A 148 -7.16 -0.63 9.88
N TYR A 149 -7.17 -1.65 9.02
CA TYR A 149 -6.81 -1.48 7.60
C TYR A 149 -7.70 -0.47 6.89
N GLN A 150 -9.02 -0.52 7.10
CA GLN A 150 -9.97 0.43 6.50
C GLN A 150 -9.73 1.86 7.02
N LEU A 151 -9.42 2.00 8.31
CA LEU A 151 -9.14 3.30 8.92
C LEU A 151 -7.82 3.90 8.40
N LEU A 152 -6.77 3.09 8.25
CA LEU A 152 -5.51 3.50 7.63
C LEU A 152 -5.72 3.94 6.17
N LEU A 153 -6.49 3.19 5.38
CA LEU A 153 -6.85 3.58 4.01
C LEU A 153 -7.60 4.91 3.97
N PHE A 154 -8.54 5.10 4.89
CA PHE A 154 -9.32 6.34 4.99
C PHE A 154 -8.39 7.54 5.23
N HIS A 155 -7.60 7.53 6.30
CA HIS A 155 -6.71 8.65 6.62
C HIS A 155 -5.65 8.92 5.56
N LEU A 156 -5.18 7.87 4.89
CA LEU A 156 -4.23 8.01 3.79
C LEU A 156 -4.87 8.73 2.58
N GLN A 157 -6.13 8.42 2.25
CA GLN A 157 -6.85 9.05 1.14
C GLN A 157 -7.26 10.49 1.45
N GLU A 158 -7.64 10.76 2.70
CA GLU A 158 -7.93 12.11 3.19
C GLU A 158 -6.65 12.95 3.42
N LYS A 159 -5.46 12.39 3.12
CA LYS A 159 -4.14 13.04 3.33
C LYS A 159 -3.92 13.48 4.78
N ASN A 160 -4.54 12.80 5.72
CA ASN A 160 -4.43 13.09 7.15
C ASN A 160 -3.27 12.32 7.77
N ALA A 161 -2.06 12.81 7.54
CA ALA A 161 -0.83 12.16 7.99
C ALA A 161 -0.77 12.01 9.52
N LYS A 162 -1.25 13.00 10.28
CA LYS A 162 -1.21 12.95 11.75
C LYS A 162 -1.96 11.75 12.29
N TYR A 163 -3.22 11.58 11.90
CA TYR A 163 -4.04 10.44 12.37
C TYR A 163 -3.54 9.11 11.80
N PHE A 164 -3.04 9.10 10.56
CA PHE A 164 -2.45 7.89 9.98
C PHE A 164 -1.25 7.38 10.81
N PHE A 165 -0.33 8.27 11.21
CA PHE A 165 0.83 7.88 12.00
C PHE A 165 0.48 7.54 13.45
N ASN A 166 -0.48 8.24 14.06
CA ASN A 166 -0.94 7.88 15.42
C ASN A 166 -1.46 6.42 15.44
N LEU A 167 -2.28 6.00 14.46
CA LEU A 167 -2.79 4.62 14.38
C LEU A 167 -1.68 3.54 14.24
N ILE A 168 -0.48 3.92 13.80
CA ILE A 168 0.65 2.97 13.68
C ILE A 168 1.50 2.96 14.96
N GLN A 169 1.44 4.01 15.78
CA GLN A 169 2.26 4.19 16.98
C GLN A 169 1.56 3.73 18.26
N ASP A 170 0.23 3.57 18.23
CA ASP A 170 -0.59 3.17 19.38
C ASP A 170 -0.57 1.63 19.63
N GLU A 171 0.52 0.93 19.26
CA GLU A 171 0.79 -0.49 19.60
C GLU A 171 1.79 -0.66 20.74
#